data_f6cdd2d3bd52ff09491ef4d98e2b21f8
#
_entry.id   f6cdd2d3bd52ff09491ef4d98e2b21f8
#
_cell.length_a   1.000
_cell.length_b   1.000
_cell.length_c   1.000
_cell.angle_alpha   90.00
_cell.angle_beta   90.00
_cell.angle_gamma   90.00
#
_symmetry.space_group_name_H-M   'P 1'
#
loop_
_entity.id
_entity.type
_entity.pdbx_description
1 polymer ?
#
loop_
_entity_poly.entity_id
_entity_poly.type
_entity_poly.pdbx_seq_one_letter_code
_entity_poly.pdbx_strand_id
1 'polypeptide(L)'
;SVLSGRKADAPVGFLGRFHNQISVLEEGTQRDFLGWQKPGFDQFSVTRAFAASLIAAKQFAMTTSSGGSKRAMVPIGTYEKVMPLDVLATQLLRALIVGDTEQAQLLGCLELAEEDLALCTFVCPGKYEYGSILRDSLTTIEIDG
;
A
#
# COMPACT_ATOMS: atom_id res chain seq x y z
N SER A 1 -9.59 -5.93 6.36
CA SER A 1 -9.99 -4.53 6.17
C SER A 1 -9.70 -4.05 4.75
N VAL A 2 -10.11 -2.84 4.43
CA VAL A 2 -9.82 -2.22 3.11
C VAL A 2 -8.32 -2.02 2.88
N LEU A 3 -7.56 -1.80 3.96
CA LEU A 3 -6.12 -1.53 3.91
C LEU A 3 -5.27 -2.80 4.02
N SER A 4 -5.82 -3.88 4.56
CA SER A 4 -5.09 -5.13 4.82
C SER A 4 -5.74 -6.34 4.15
N GLY A 5 -6.51 -6.14 3.10
CA GLY A 5 -7.16 -7.19 2.34
C GLY A 5 -6.41 -7.52 1.05
N ARG A 6 -6.65 -8.70 0.53
CA ARG A 6 -6.22 -9.10 -0.80
C ARG A 6 -7.30 -8.74 -1.82
N LYS A 7 -6.92 -8.18 -2.96
CA LYS A 7 -7.85 -7.92 -4.06
C LYS A 7 -8.37 -9.24 -4.62
N ALA A 8 -9.69 -9.33 -4.78
CA ALA A 8 -10.32 -10.48 -5.43
C ALA A 8 -10.18 -10.34 -6.96
N ASP A 9 -9.35 -11.19 -7.55
CA ASP A 9 -9.19 -11.34 -8.99
C ASP A 9 -9.69 -12.71 -9.44
N ALA A 10 -9.77 -12.94 -10.75
CA ALA A 10 -10.36 -14.15 -11.33
C ALA A 10 -9.92 -15.49 -10.68
N PRO A 11 -8.63 -15.75 -10.39
CA PRO A 11 -8.21 -16.99 -9.74
C PRO A 11 -8.52 -17.04 -8.24
N VAL A 12 -8.72 -15.89 -7.57
CA VAL A 12 -8.94 -15.77 -6.13
C VAL A 12 -10.23 -15.02 -5.79
N GLY A 13 -11.19 -15.05 -6.71
CA GLY A 13 -12.49 -14.38 -6.57
C GLY A 13 -13.46 -15.05 -5.60
N PHE A 14 -12.97 -15.80 -4.63
CA PHE A 14 -13.76 -16.48 -3.61
C PHE A 14 -13.17 -16.27 -2.22
N LEU A 15 -14.01 -16.36 -1.20
CA LEU A 15 -13.60 -16.26 0.18
C LEU A 15 -12.85 -17.54 0.59
N GLY A 16 -11.59 -17.42 0.93
CA GLY A 16 -10.79 -18.55 1.42
C GLY A 16 -11.25 -19.01 2.82
N ARG A 17 -10.83 -20.23 3.21
CA ARG A 17 -11.27 -20.89 4.44
C ARG A 17 -11.06 -20.06 5.72
N PHE A 18 -9.99 -19.29 5.77
CA PHE A 18 -9.62 -18.50 6.95
C PHE A 18 -10.00 -17.03 6.84
N HIS A 19 -10.55 -16.60 5.71
CA HIS A 19 -11.02 -15.24 5.52
C HIS A 19 -12.42 -15.09 6.12
N ASN A 20 -12.60 -14.11 6.99
CA ASN A 20 -13.85 -13.84 7.69
C ASN A 20 -14.46 -12.47 7.35
N GLN A 21 -13.85 -11.72 6.44
CA GLN A 21 -14.29 -10.39 6.08
C GLN A 21 -14.17 -10.14 4.57
N ILE A 22 -15.20 -9.53 3.98
CA ILE A 22 -15.20 -8.99 2.63
C ILE A 22 -15.36 -7.48 2.74
N SER A 23 -14.46 -6.74 2.09
CA SER A 23 -14.54 -5.28 1.99
C SER A 23 -14.78 -4.88 0.55
N VAL A 24 -15.72 -3.97 0.32
CA VAL A 24 -16.07 -3.45 -1.00
C VAL A 24 -15.82 -1.95 -1.02
N LEU A 25 -15.19 -1.48 -2.10
CA LEU A 25 -14.95 -0.07 -2.37
C LEU A 25 -15.57 0.31 -3.70
N GLU A 26 -16.00 1.56 -3.80
CA GLU A 26 -16.38 2.15 -5.07
C GLU A 26 -15.16 2.24 -5.99
N GLU A 27 -15.32 1.86 -7.26
CA GLU A 27 -14.24 1.96 -8.23
C GLU A 27 -14.00 3.42 -8.62
N GLY A 28 -12.79 3.91 -8.38
CA GLY A 28 -12.39 5.28 -8.63
C GLY A 28 -12.09 5.54 -10.12
N THR A 29 -13.11 5.63 -10.95
CA THR A 29 -13.00 5.89 -12.39
C THR A 29 -12.91 7.38 -12.73
N GLN A 30 -13.40 8.24 -11.85
CA GLN A 30 -13.41 9.69 -12.07
C GLN A 30 -12.06 10.32 -11.78
N ARG A 31 -11.55 11.08 -12.72
CA ARG A 31 -10.32 11.87 -12.56
C ARG A 31 -10.67 13.35 -12.59
N ASP A 32 -10.40 14.04 -11.49
CA ASP A 32 -10.56 15.49 -11.41
C ASP A 32 -9.45 16.21 -12.19
N PHE A 33 -9.84 17.08 -13.13
CA PHE A 33 -8.91 17.97 -13.79
C PHE A 33 -8.33 18.96 -12.77
N LEU A 34 -7.00 19.05 -12.69
CA LEU A 34 -6.27 19.87 -11.72
C LEU A 34 -6.68 19.62 -10.25
N GLY A 35 -7.10 18.40 -9.90
CA GLY A 35 -7.55 18.05 -8.56
C GLY A 35 -6.55 18.37 -7.43
N TRP A 36 -5.25 18.36 -7.74
CA TRP A 36 -4.18 18.72 -6.82
C TRP A 36 -4.10 20.23 -6.47
N GLN A 37 -4.74 21.10 -7.26
CA GLN A 37 -4.83 22.55 -6.99
C GLN A 37 -6.10 22.95 -6.22
N LYS A 38 -7.06 22.02 -6.09
CA LYS A 38 -8.30 22.27 -5.36
C LYS A 38 -8.03 22.39 -3.86
N PRO A 39 -8.82 23.16 -3.11
CA PRO A 39 -8.74 23.22 -1.64
C PRO A 39 -8.92 21.85 -0.98
N GLY A 40 -9.61 20.90 -1.64
CA GLY A 40 -9.71 19.51 -1.26
C GLY A 40 -10.48 19.29 0.05
N PHE A 41 -11.64 19.93 0.20
CA PHE A 41 -12.49 19.75 1.39
C PHE A 41 -12.95 18.29 1.58
N ASP A 42 -13.05 17.51 0.48
CA ASP A 42 -13.49 16.11 0.48
C ASP A 42 -12.35 15.14 0.13
N GLN A 43 -11.10 15.62 0.09
CA GLN A 43 -9.94 14.81 -0.24
C GLN A 43 -9.16 14.43 1.03
N PHE A 44 -8.86 13.13 1.15
CA PHE A 44 -7.98 12.62 2.19
C PHE A 44 -6.51 12.78 1.78
N SER A 45 -5.66 13.14 2.74
CA SER A 45 -4.21 13.12 2.57
C SER A 45 -3.53 12.76 3.88
N VAL A 46 -2.58 11.83 3.82
CA VAL A 46 -1.74 11.45 4.97
C VAL A 46 -0.91 12.63 5.48
N THR A 47 -0.44 13.48 4.57
CA THR A 47 0.42 14.65 4.89
C THR A 47 -0.37 15.90 5.27
N ARG A 48 -1.69 15.81 5.43
CA ARG A 48 -2.58 16.95 5.74
C ARG A 48 -2.46 18.11 4.74
N ALA A 49 -2.28 17.83 3.46
CA ALA A 49 -2.09 18.83 2.42
C ALA A 49 -3.37 19.59 2.03
N PHE A 50 -4.54 19.06 2.37
CA PHE A 50 -5.83 19.62 1.98
C PHE A 50 -6.58 20.27 3.16
N ALA A 51 -7.48 21.20 2.84
CA ALA A 51 -8.33 21.88 3.81
C ALA A 51 -9.23 20.93 4.62
N ALA A 52 -9.52 19.76 4.10
CA ALA A 52 -10.22 18.69 4.83
C ALA A 52 -9.54 18.33 6.16
N SER A 53 -8.23 18.49 6.27
CA SER A 53 -7.46 18.20 7.49
C SER A 53 -7.79 19.15 8.67
N LEU A 54 -8.40 20.30 8.39
CA LEU A 54 -8.82 21.26 9.40
C LEU A 54 -10.19 20.92 10.02
N ILE A 55 -10.91 20.00 9.40
CA ILE A 55 -12.24 19.57 9.85
C ILE A 55 -12.07 18.34 10.76
N ALA A 56 -12.35 18.50 12.05
CA ALA A 56 -12.25 17.40 13.00
C ALA A 56 -13.29 16.30 12.70
N ALA A 57 -12.88 15.04 12.90
CA ALA A 57 -13.73 13.84 12.76
C ALA A 57 -14.44 13.67 11.39
N LYS A 58 -13.87 14.24 10.31
CA LYS A 58 -14.44 14.06 8.97
C LYS A 58 -14.25 12.62 8.49
N GLN A 59 -15.34 12.03 8.01
CA GLN A 59 -15.32 10.76 7.30
C GLN A 59 -15.12 10.99 5.79
N PHE A 60 -14.32 10.15 5.16
CA PHE A 60 -14.05 10.22 3.72
C PHE A 60 -14.61 9.00 3.01
N ALA A 61 -15.26 9.21 1.88
CA ALA A 61 -15.63 8.15 0.96
C ALA A 61 -14.35 7.68 0.23
N MET A 62 -13.78 6.57 0.70
CA MET A 62 -12.61 5.97 0.06
C MET A 62 -13.02 5.24 -1.21
N THR A 63 -12.22 5.38 -2.27
CA THR A 63 -12.37 4.67 -3.53
C THR A 63 -11.11 3.88 -3.85
N THR A 64 -11.11 3.10 -4.93
CA THR A 64 -9.91 2.39 -5.41
C THR A 64 -8.89 3.30 -6.09
N SER A 65 -9.18 4.60 -6.23
CA SER A 65 -8.26 5.56 -6.84
C SER A 65 -7.03 5.81 -5.96
N SER A 66 -5.85 5.62 -6.53
CA SER A 66 -4.59 5.94 -5.84
C SER A 66 -4.30 7.45 -5.72
N GLY A 67 -5.14 8.30 -6.33
CA GLY A 67 -4.99 9.77 -6.29
C GLY A 67 -3.70 10.30 -6.92
N GLY A 68 -3.09 9.58 -7.86
CA GLY A 68 -1.88 10.01 -8.56
C GLY A 68 -1.24 8.91 -9.40
N SER A 69 -0.20 9.26 -10.15
CA SER A 69 0.59 8.31 -10.93
C SER A 69 1.71 7.68 -10.09
N LYS A 70 2.19 6.53 -10.51
CA LYS A 70 3.38 5.90 -9.93
C LYS A 70 4.60 6.81 -10.07
N ARG A 71 5.40 6.91 -9.01
CA ARG A 71 6.62 7.72 -8.93
C ARG A 71 7.72 6.91 -8.25
N ALA A 72 8.95 7.37 -8.35
CA ALA A 72 10.06 6.78 -7.61
C ALA A 72 9.79 6.80 -6.09
N MET A 73 10.27 5.76 -5.39
CA MET A 73 10.21 5.70 -3.94
C MET A 73 11.03 6.82 -3.31
N VAL A 74 10.45 7.51 -2.33
CA VAL A 74 11.13 8.57 -1.56
C VAL A 74 11.21 8.15 -0.09
N PRO A 75 12.41 8.00 0.47
CA PRO A 75 12.62 7.58 1.87
C PRO A 75 12.46 8.80 2.81
N ILE A 76 11.23 9.10 3.20
CA ILE A 76 10.89 10.24 4.07
C ILE A 76 10.53 9.83 5.51
N GLY A 77 10.82 8.59 5.91
CA GLY A 77 10.55 8.08 7.25
C GLY A 77 9.07 7.79 7.53
N THR A 78 8.23 7.68 6.50
CA THR A 78 6.81 7.32 6.69
C THR A 78 6.60 5.84 6.89
N TYR A 79 7.45 5.01 6.28
CA TYR A 79 7.34 3.56 6.37
C TYR A 79 7.65 3.04 7.77
N GLU A 80 8.68 3.58 8.41
CA GLU A 80 9.08 3.25 9.78
C GLU A 80 8.00 3.57 10.82
N LYS A 81 7.12 4.53 10.52
CA LYS A 81 6.01 4.91 11.41
C LYS A 81 4.83 3.95 11.37
N VAL A 82 4.71 3.18 10.29
CA VAL A 82 3.54 2.32 10.05
C VAL A 82 3.90 0.84 9.96
N MET A 83 5.18 0.51 9.85
CA MET A 83 5.65 -0.88 9.84
C MET A 83 5.36 -1.52 11.20
N PRO A 84 4.60 -2.62 11.24
CA PRO A 84 4.21 -3.26 12.50
C PRO A 84 5.34 -4.12 13.11
N LEU A 85 6.37 -4.42 12.33
CA LEU A 85 7.49 -5.28 12.71
C LEU A 85 8.77 -4.48 12.91
N ASP A 86 9.65 -4.98 13.73
CA ASP A 86 10.98 -4.39 14.00
C ASP A 86 11.97 -4.78 12.89
N VAL A 87 11.73 -4.24 11.70
CA VAL A 87 12.56 -4.41 10.51
C VAL A 87 12.95 -3.06 9.92
N LEU A 88 14.02 -3.01 9.14
CA LEU A 88 14.44 -1.81 8.43
C LEU A 88 13.53 -1.56 7.21
N ALA A 89 12.35 -0.97 7.46
CA ALA A 89 11.27 -0.86 6.50
C ALA A 89 11.69 -0.23 5.15
N THR A 90 12.34 0.92 5.18
CA THR A 90 12.78 1.60 3.94
C THR A 90 13.74 0.75 3.12
N GLN A 91 14.73 0.12 3.76
CA GLN A 91 15.72 -0.72 3.10
C GLN A 91 15.06 -1.96 2.50
N LEU A 92 14.21 -2.64 3.27
CA LEU A 92 13.47 -3.80 2.82
C LEU A 92 12.59 -3.49 1.60
N LEU A 93 11.78 -2.44 1.68
CA LEU A 93 10.89 -2.04 0.57
C LEU A 93 11.69 -1.65 -0.69
N ARG A 94 12.89 -1.08 -0.53
CA ARG A 94 13.78 -0.80 -1.68
C ARG A 94 14.33 -2.09 -2.30
N ALA A 95 14.78 -3.04 -1.49
CA ALA A 95 15.25 -4.34 -1.98
C ALA A 95 14.15 -5.05 -2.77
N LEU A 96 12.91 -5.05 -2.25
CA LEU A 96 11.75 -5.61 -2.93
C LEU A 96 11.46 -4.93 -4.28
N ILE A 97 11.49 -3.58 -4.35
CA ILE A 97 11.25 -2.83 -5.60
C ILE A 97 12.30 -3.14 -6.67
N VAL A 98 13.56 -3.31 -6.26
CA VAL A 98 14.67 -3.59 -7.18
C VAL A 98 14.72 -5.07 -7.58
N GLY A 99 14.05 -5.95 -6.81
CA GLY A 99 14.09 -7.40 -7.02
C GLY A 99 15.37 -8.05 -6.49
N ASP A 100 16.03 -7.41 -5.50
CA ASP A 100 17.18 -7.96 -4.82
C ASP A 100 16.73 -8.94 -3.74
N THR A 101 16.61 -10.22 -4.14
CA THR A 101 16.10 -11.29 -3.28
C THR A 101 17.07 -11.62 -2.14
N GLU A 102 18.38 -11.54 -2.35
CA GLU A 102 19.36 -11.79 -1.29
C GLU A 102 19.25 -10.73 -0.19
N GLN A 103 19.25 -9.46 -0.57
CA GLN A 103 19.11 -8.37 0.38
C GLN A 103 17.73 -8.38 1.07
N ALA A 104 16.66 -8.72 0.34
CA ALA A 104 15.33 -8.83 0.92
C ALA A 104 15.25 -9.92 1.99
N GLN A 105 15.87 -11.10 1.76
CA GLN A 105 15.94 -12.18 2.76
C GLN A 105 16.72 -11.75 4.01
N LEU A 106 17.89 -11.11 3.83
CA LEU A 106 18.68 -10.60 4.95
C LEU A 106 17.93 -9.56 5.79
N LEU A 107 17.00 -8.83 5.17
CA LEU A 107 16.17 -7.81 5.82
C LEU A 107 14.85 -8.38 6.38
N GLY A 108 14.62 -9.69 6.28
CA GLY A 108 13.50 -10.38 6.92
C GLY A 108 12.25 -10.52 6.07
N CYS A 109 12.32 -10.49 4.73
CA CYS A 109 11.15 -10.61 3.87
C CYS A 109 10.41 -11.96 4.02
N LEU A 110 11.10 -13.02 4.48
CA LEU A 110 10.50 -14.34 4.68
C LEU A 110 9.54 -14.40 5.88
N GLU A 111 9.61 -13.43 6.78
CA GLU A 111 8.74 -13.35 7.97
C GLU A 111 7.47 -12.53 7.71
N LEU A 112 7.35 -11.94 6.50
CA LEU A 112 6.26 -11.04 6.14
C LEU A 112 5.13 -11.73 5.40
N ALA A 113 3.91 -11.34 5.73
CA ALA A 113 2.74 -11.54 4.90
C ALA A 113 2.42 -10.28 4.09
N GLU A 114 1.67 -10.42 2.98
CA GLU A 114 1.27 -9.29 2.14
C GLU A 114 0.53 -8.20 2.94
N GLU A 115 -0.27 -8.62 3.92
CA GLU A 115 -1.06 -7.76 4.80
C GLU A 115 -0.22 -6.85 5.70
N ASP A 116 0.98 -7.29 6.07
CA ASP A 116 1.89 -6.51 6.91
C ASP A 116 2.39 -5.25 6.19
N LEU A 117 2.48 -5.31 4.86
CA LEU A 117 2.89 -4.19 4.01
C LEU A 117 1.73 -3.28 3.56
N ALA A 118 0.50 -3.59 3.94
CA ALA A 118 -0.68 -2.84 3.48
C ALA A 118 -0.64 -1.36 3.91
N LEU A 119 -0.20 -1.07 5.14
CA LEU A 119 -0.04 0.32 5.61
C LEU A 119 1.12 1.02 4.89
N CYS A 120 2.19 0.31 4.55
CA CYS A 120 3.28 0.86 3.74
C CYS A 120 2.80 1.24 2.34
N THR A 121 1.97 0.40 1.72
CA THR A 121 1.30 0.72 0.45
C THR A 121 0.43 1.97 0.58
N PHE A 122 -0.36 2.08 1.66
CA PHE A 122 -1.26 3.21 1.88
C PHE A 122 -0.53 4.54 2.04
N VAL A 123 0.57 4.59 2.79
CA VAL A 123 1.34 5.82 3.02
C VAL A 123 2.35 6.13 1.92
N CYS A 124 2.52 5.25 0.94
CA CYS A 124 3.55 5.37 -0.08
C CYS A 124 3.34 6.57 -1.00
N PRO A 125 4.24 7.58 -1.00
CA PRO A 125 4.15 8.70 -1.93
C PRO A 125 4.33 8.27 -3.39
N GLY A 126 5.10 7.20 -3.63
CA GLY A 126 5.39 6.63 -4.94
C GLY A 126 4.27 5.77 -5.52
N LYS A 127 3.21 5.48 -4.74
CA LYS A 127 2.06 4.66 -5.16
C LYS A 127 2.43 3.23 -5.55
N TYR A 128 3.39 2.65 -4.85
CA TYR A 128 3.71 1.23 -4.97
C TYR A 128 2.72 0.37 -4.19
N GLU A 129 2.42 -0.79 -4.73
CA GLU A 129 1.67 -1.85 -4.07
C GLU A 129 2.65 -2.92 -3.59
N TYR A 130 3.07 -2.79 -2.34
CA TYR A 130 4.14 -3.62 -1.78
C TYR A 130 3.73 -5.07 -1.56
N GLY A 131 2.44 -5.34 -1.33
CA GLY A 131 1.96 -6.70 -1.14
C GLY A 131 2.21 -7.59 -2.36
N SER A 132 1.88 -7.11 -3.57
CA SER A 132 2.13 -7.83 -4.81
C SER A 132 3.64 -8.00 -5.06
N ILE A 133 4.43 -6.95 -4.83
CA ILE A 133 5.89 -7.00 -5.00
C ILE A 133 6.52 -8.02 -4.05
N LEU A 134 6.07 -8.08 -2.79
CA LEU A 134 6.51 -9.10 -1.83
C LEU A 134 6.18 -10.50 -2.35
N ARG A 135 4.96 -10.73 -2.84
CA ARG A 135 4.54 -12.03 -3.38
C ARG A 135 5.41 -12.48 -4.54
N ASP A 136 5.70 -11.57 -5.47
CA ASP A 136 6.56 -11.85 -6.62
C ASP A 136 7.99 -12.21 -6.15
N SER A 137 8.53 -11.46 -5.19
CA SER A 137 9.85 -11.74 -4.61
C SER A 137 9.91 -13.07 -3.88
N LEU A 138 8.90 -13.41 -3.08
CA LEU A 138 8.81 -14.70 -2.38
C LEU A 138 8.69 -15.86 -3.36
N THR A 139 7.94 -15.70 -4.45
CA THR A 139 7.82 -16.69 -5.51
C THR A 139 9.16 -16.91 -6.21
N THR A 140 9.88 -15.83 -6.50
CA THR A 140 11.23 -15.93 -7.08
C THR A 140 12.20 -16.69 -6.16
N ILE A 141 12.17 -16.36 -4.86
CA ILE A 141 13.00 -17.06 -3.85
C ILE A 141 12.65 -18.55 -3.77
N GLU A 142 11.36 -18.89 -3.84
CA GLU A 142 10.91 -20.29 -3.80
C GLU A 142 11.39 -21.10 -5.02
N ILE A 143 11.47 -20.47 -6.20
CA ILE A 143 11.85 -21.13 -7.46
C ILE A 143 13.39 -21.21 -7.60
N ASP A 144 14.08 -20.14 -7.28
CA ASP A 144 15.53 -20.00 -7.53
C ASP A 144 16.39 -20.44 -6.33
N GLY A 145 15.77 -20.70 -5.18
CA GLY A 145 16.43 -21.18 -3.96
C GLY A 145 17.05 -20.11 -3.14
#